data_75c86f3ed238a1fb1d1da253c0f7d823
#
_entry.id   75c86f3ed238a1fb1d1da253c0f7d823
#
_cell.length_a   1.000
_cell.length_b   1.000
_cell.length_c   1.000
_cell.angle_alpha   90.00
_cell.angle_beta   90.00
_cell.angle_gamma   90.00
#
_symmetry.space_group_name_H-M   'P 1'
#
loop_
_entity.id
_entity.type
_entity.pdbx_description
1 polymer ?
#
loop_
_entity_poly.entity_id
_entity_poly.type
_entity_poly.pdbx_seq_one_letter_code
_entity_poly.pdbx_strand_id
1 'polypeptide(L)'
;MKKLRLSESGARGWFIGDFPEAVVRTKDFEVCWQGNKAGHIDTPHYHKVITEVQLVTAGRMIINGEEFGPGDIYVSEPGEEYRAHYLEDTQVVAVKFPSVPSDKYYI
;
A
#
# COMPACT_ATOMS: atom_id res chain seq x y z
N MET A 1 27.26 2.45 -4.12
CA MET A 1 26.04 1.70 -4.38
C MET A 1 25.81 0.69 -3.25
N LYS A 2 24.56 0.52 -2.85
CA LYS A 2 24.14 -0.47 -1.82
C LYS A 2 23.23 -1.51 -2.46
N LYS A 3 23.35 -2.75 -2.01
CA LYS A 3 22.38 -3.81 -2.33
C LYS A 3 21.66 -4.16 -1.04
N LEU A 4 20.33 -4.00 -1.02
CA LEU A 4 19.49 -4.25 0.14
C LEU A 4 18.39 -5.26 -0.22
N ARG A 5 17.71 -5.80 0.79
CA ARG A 5 16.60 -6.72 0.59
C ARG A 5 15.33 -6.14 1.17
N LEU A 6 14.22 -6.30 0.44
CA LEU A 6 12.91 -5.84 0.88
C LEU A 6 12.52 -6.43 2.24
N SER A 7 12.81 -7.70 2.47
CA SER A 7 12.47 -8.40 3.73
C SER A 7 13.15 -7.82 4.97
N GLU A 8 14.17 -6.99 4.78
CA GLU A 8 14.94 -6.36 5.87
C GLU A 8 14.69 -4.85 5.96
N SER A 9 13.71 -4.34 5.23
CA SER A 9 13.54 -2.90 4.98
C SER A 9 12.15 -2.41 5.40
N GLY A 10 11.77 -2.66 6.62
CA GLY A 10 10.48 -2.27 7.15
C GLY A 10 9.47 -3.41 7.17
N ALA A 11 8.24 -3.11 7.55
CA ALA A 11 7.18 -4.10 7.72
C ALA A 11 6.27 -4.16 6.51
N ARG A 12 5.78 -5.35 6.18
CA ARG A 12 4.74 -5.58 5.17
C ARG A 12 5.07 -5.00 3.78
N GLY A 13 6.37 -5.00 3.42
CA GLY A 13 6.81 -4.55 2.11
C GLY A 13 7.06 -3.04 1.99
N TRP A 14 6.88 -2.26 3.05
CA TRP A 14 7.24 -0.84 3.06
C TRP A 14 8.75 -0.69 3.14
N PHE A 15 9.37 0.05 2.22
CA PHE A 15 10.83 0.16 2.15
C PHE A 15 11.35 1.60 2.02
N ILE A 16 10.49 2.58 1.76
CA ILE A 16 10.82 4.00 1.77
C ILE A 16 9.76 4.72 2.61
N GLY A 17 10.19 5.62 3.48
CA GLY A 17 9.28 6.41 4.30
C GLY A 17 9.93 6.88 5.60
N ASP A 18 9.13 7.47 6.48
CA ASP A 18 9.60 7.99 7.76
C ASP A 18 9.53 6.92 8.85
N PHE A 19 10.37 5.90 8.71
CA PHE A 19 10.53 4.84 9.70
C PHE A 19 11.98 4.35 9.73
N PRO A 20 12.45 3.79 10.88
CA PRO A 20 13.88 3.50 11.08
C PRO A 20 14.51 2.55 10.07
N GLU A 21 13.78 1.53 9.58
CA GLU A 21 14.28 0.49 8.70
C GLU A 21 14.21 0.87 7.22
N ALA A 22 13.71 2.06 6.89
CA ALA A 22 13.58 2.51 5.50
C ALA A 22 14.94 2.55 4.82
N VAL A 23 15.00 2.08 3.57
CA VAL A 23 16.23 2.14 2.76
C VAL A 23 16.61 3.59 2.43
N VAL A 24 15.61 4.45 2.31
CA VAL A 24 15.74 5.91 2.30
C VAL A 24 14.69 6.45 3.24
N ARG A 25 15.10 7.15 4.30
CA ARG A 25 14.18 7.73 5.26
C ARG A 25 13.77 9.12 4.80
N THR A 26 12.47 9.34 4.63
CA THR A 26 11.90 10.62 4.19
C THR A 26 10.50 10.81 4.75
N LYS A 27 10.13 12.07 4.99
CA LYS A 27 8.78 12.47 5.38
C LYS A 27 7.89 12.78 4.16
N ASP A 28 8.44 12.78 2.97
CA ASP A 28 7.72 13.24 1.78
C ASP A 28 6.80 12.18 1.22
N PHE A 29 7.18 10.90 1.30
CA PHE A 29 6.37 9.80 0.78
C PHE A 29 6.77 8.45 1.41
N GLU A 30 5.90 7.46 1.25
CA GLU A 30 6.17 6.05 1.57
C GLU A 30 5.95 5.22 0.32
N VAL A 31 6.75 4.17 0.15
CA VAL A 31 6.61 3.25 -0.97
C VAL A 31 6.64 1.81 -0.46
N CYS A 32 5.74 0.98 -0.97
CA CYS A 32 5.77 -0.45 -0.71
C CYS A 32 5.59 -1.26 -1.99
N TRP A 33 6.04 -2.50 -1.92
CA TRP A 33 5.61 -3.59 -2.77
C TRP A 33 4.96 -4.65 -1.88
N GLN A 34 3.78 -5.11 -2.25
CA GLN A 34 3.07 -6.13 -1.48
C GLN A 34 2.55 -7.23 -2.38
N GLY A 35 2.70 -8.48 -1.91
CA GLY A 35 2.00 -9.62 -2.45
C GLY A 35 0.93 -10.08 -1.44
N ASN A 36 -0.30 -10.26 -1.90
CA ASN A 36 -1.41 -10.71 -1.09
C ASN A 36 -2.03 -11.96 -1.70
N LYS A 37 -2.40 -12.92 -0.86
CA LYS A 37 -2.95 -14.20 -1.32
C LYS A 37 -4.43 -14.09 -1.67
N ALA A 38 -4.84 -14.88 -2.65
CA ALA A 38 -6.26 -15.04 -2.99
C ALA A 38 -7.08 -15.33 -1.74
N GLY A 39 -8.23 -14.67 -1.62
CA GLY A 39 -9.15 -14.81 -0.50
C GLY A 39 -8.86 -13.90 0.70
N HIS A 40 -7.71 -13.23 0.74
CA HIS A 40 -7.43 -12.27 1.80
C HIS A 40 -8.36 -11.05 1.70
N ILE A 41 -8.79 -10.56 2.84
CA ILE A 41 -9.61 -9.35 2.96
C ILE A 41 -8.87 -8.41 3.91
N ASP A 42 -8.55 -7.20 3.43
CA ASP A 42 -7.93 -6.20 4.28
C ASP A 42 -8.92 -5.66 5.30
N THR A 43 -8.43 -5.35 6.50
CA THR A 43 -9.25 -4.68 7.50
C THR A 43 -9.64 -3.29 6.99
N PRO A 44 -10.93 -2.96 6.91
CA PRO A 44 -11.38 -1.67 6.41
C PRO A 44 -10.79 -0.52 7.22
N HIS A 45 -10.29 0.49 6.51
CA HIS A 45 -9.62 1.64 7.15
C HIS A 45 -9.69 2.90 6.28
N TYR A 46 -9.19 3.99 6.81
CA TYR A 46 -9.04 5.27 6.10
C TYR A 46 -7.84 6.03 6.64
N HIS A 47 -7.42 7.05 5.88
CA HIS A 47 -6.37 7.99 6.28
C HIS A 47 -6.99 9.38 6.44
N LYS A 48 -6.44 10.20 7.34
CA LYS A 48 -6.92 11.57 7.55
C LYS A 48 -6.11 12.60 6.78
N VAL A 49 -4.84 12.33 6.52
CA VAL A 49 -3.88 13.28 5.93
C VAL A 49 -3.34 12.76 4.60
N ILE A 50 -3.10 11.44 4.52
CA ILE A 50 -2.39 10.80 3.41
C ILE A 50 -3.29 10.66 2.18
N THR A 51 -2.72 10.96 1.00
CA THR A 51 -3.19 10.44 -0.29
C THR A 51 -2.40 9.17 -0.61
N GLU A 52 -3.09 8.13 -1.05
CA GLU A 52 -2.46 6.87 -1.44
C GLU A 52 -2.76 6.53 -2.89
N VAL A 53 -1.72 6.10 -3.62
CA VAL A 53 -1.84 5.61 -4.99
C VAL A 53 -1.38 4.17 -5.02
N GLN A 54 -2.20 3.27 -5.55
CA GLN A 54 -1.84 1.85 -5.74
C GLN A 54 -1.88 1.48 -7.21
N LEU A 55 -0.82 0.81 -7.66
CA LEU A 55 -0.77 0.20 -9.00
C LEU A 55 -0.83 -1.31 -8.82
N VAL A 56 -1.83 -1.95 -9.42
CA VAL A 56 -1.89 -3.42 -9.50
C VAL A 56 -0.95 -3.88 -10.60
N THR A 57 0.01 -4.74 -10.27
CA THR A 57 1.00 -5.26 -11.22
C THR A 57 0.71 -6.68 -11.64
N ALA A 58 0.01 -7.47 -10.81
CA ALA A 58 -0.39 -8.84 -11.11
C ALA A 58 -1.62 -9.21 -10.29
N GLY A 59 -2.42 -10.14 -10.79
CA GLY A 59 -3.60 -10.65 -10.10
C GLY A 59 -4.85 -9.79 -10.31
N ARG A 60 -5.83 -10.01 -9.45
CA ARG A 60 -7.11 -9.28 -9.49
C ARG A 60 -7.63 -9.07 -8.07
N MET A 61 -8.19 -7.90 -7.82
CA MET A 61 -8.75 -7.53 -6.52
C MET A 61 -9.97 -6.64 -6.68
N ILE A 62 -10.77 -6.57 -5.64
CA ILE A 62 -11.89 -5.63 -5.54
C ILE A 62 -11.52 -4.57 -4.54
N ILE A 63 -11.63 -3.30 -4.91
CA ILE A 63 -11.47 -2.17 -4.00
C ILE A 63 -12.77 -1.37 -4.04
N ASN A 64 -13.40 -1.21 -2.89
CA ASN A 64 -14.66 -0.46 -2.74
C ASN A 64 -15.71 -0.87 -3.76
N GLY A 65 -15.85 -2.19 -4.00
CA GLY A 65 -16.85 -2.74 -4.89
C GLY A 65 -16.50 -2.74 -6.37
N GLU A 66 -15.33 -2.24 -6.75
CA GLU A 66 -14.87 -2.19 -8.14
C GLU A 66 -13.69 -3.14 -8.36
N GLU A 67 -13.68 -3.85 -9.49
CA GLU A 67 -12.62 -4.81 -9.81
C GLU A 67 -11.43 -4.12 -10.46
N PHE A 68 -10.22 -4.47 -9.96
CA PHE A 68 -8.93 -3.98 -10.46
C PHE A 68 -8.07 -5.15 -10.90
N GLY A 69 -7.39 -4.99 -12.03
CA GLY A 69 -6.42 -5.94 -12.57
C GLY A 69 -5.12 -5.25 -12.96
N PRO A 70 -4.16 -6.00 -13.57
CA PRO A 70 -2.85 -5.46 -13.91
C PRO A 70 -2.95 -4.18 -14.76
N GLY A 71 -2.24 -3.13 -14.32
CA GLY A 71 -2.25 -1.83 -14.98
C GLY A 71 -3.30 -0.86 -14.44
N ASP A 72 -4.24 -1.32 -13.62
CA ASP A 72 -5.21 -0.42 -12.99
C ASP A 72 -4.60 0.30 -11.80
N ILE A 73 -5.02 1.55 -11.63
CA ILE A 73 -4.53 2.41 -10.55
C ILE A 73 -5.71 2.84 -9.70
N TYR A 74 -5.55 2.73 -8.38
CA TYR A 74 -6.47 3.23 -7.38
C TYR A 74 -5.88 4.46 -6.70
N VAL A 75 -6.66 5.53 -6.56
CA VAL A 75 -6.27 6.73 -5.81
C VAL A 75 -7.24 6.90 -4.65
N SER A 76 -6.69 6.98 -3.44
CA SER A 76 -7.43 7.21 -2.21
C SER A 76 -7.07 8.59 -1.66
N GLU A 77 -8.07 9.47 -1.56
CA GLU A 77 -7.92 10.78 -0.95
C GLU A 77 -8.16 10.70 0.57
N PRO A 78 -7.68 11.69 1.36
CA PRO A 78 -7.97 11.72 2.80
C PRO A 78 -9.44 11.62 3.11
N GLY A 79 -9.79 10.76 4.07
CA GLY A 79 -11.16 10.54 4.51
C GLY A 79 -11.90 9.44 3.75
N GLU A 80 -11.39 8.99 2.62
CA GLU A 80 -12.03 7.89 1.88
C GLU A 80 -11.78 6.55 2.57
N GLU A 81 -12.84 5.75 2.70
CA GLU A 81 -12.75 4.40 3.23
C GLU A 81 -12.13 3.47 2.20
N TYR A 82 -11.28 2.56 2.66
CA TYR A 82 -10.64 1.55 1.84
C TYR A 82 -11.09 0.16 2.29
N ARG A 83 -11.68 -0.60 1.36
CA ARG A 83 -12.14 -1.98 1.56
C ARG A 83 -11.64 -2.81 0.39
N ALA A 84 -10.75 -3.75 0.66
CA ALA A 84 -10.12 -4.55 -0.39
C ALA A 84 -10.30 -6.04 -0.14
N HIS A 85 -10.53 -6.77 -1.23
CA HIS A 85 -10.67 -8.22 -1.26
C HIS A 85 -9.88 -8.75 -2.46
N TYR A 86 -8.98 -9.69 -2.22
CA TYR A 86 -8.11 -10.25 -3.25
C TYR A 86 -8.75 -11.50 -3.85
N LEU A 87 -9.08 -11.45 -5.15
CA LEU A 87 -9.71 -12.56 -5.88
C LEU A 87 -8.69 -13.61 -6.31
N GLU A 88 -7.46 -13.19 -6.58
CA GLU A 88 -6.31 -14.00 -6.96
C GLU A 88 -5.11 -13.57 -6.13
N ASP A 89 -4.02 -14.32 -6.20
CA ASP A 89 -2.74 -13.84 -5.69
C ASP A 89 -2.40 -12.55 -6.44
N THR A 90 -2.26 -11.45 -5.70
CA THR A 90 -2.17 -10.10 -6.27
C THR A 90 -0.92 -9.41 -5.79
N GLN A 91 -0.26 -8.68 -6.71
CA GLN A 91 0.92 -7.86 -6.41
C GLN A 91 0.59 -6.41 -6.68
N VAL A 92 0.98 -5.52 -5.76
CA VAL A 92 0.73 -4.08 -5.86
C VAL A 92 1.99 -3.30 -5.49
N VAL A 93 2.15 -2.14 -6.11
CA VAL A 93 3.05 -1.10 -5.65
C VAL A 93 2.18 0.03 -5.14
N ALA A 94 2.46 0.53 -3.93
CA ALA A 94 1.72 1.63 -3.36
C ALA A 94 2.65 2.77 -2.94
N VAL A 95 2.17 4.00 -3.14
CA VAL A 95 2.83 5.22 -2.73
C VAL A 95 1.86 6.01 -1.86
N LYS A 96 2.32 6.42 -0.69
CA LYS A 96 1.59 7.32 0.21
C LYS A 96 2.35 8.63 0.33
N PHE A 97 1.65 9.75 0.38
CA PHE A 97 2.27 11.05 0.61
C PHE A 97 1.33 11.98 1.38
N PRO A 98 1.86 12.73 2.39
CA PRO A 98 3.20 12.61 2.97
C PRO A 98 3.41 11.27 3.69
N SER A 99 4.63 10.99 4.15
CA SER A 99 4.91 9.82 4.98
C SER A 99 4.47 10.10 6.41
N VAL A 100 3.36 9.49 6.82
CA VAL A 100 2.83 9.54 8.19
C VAL A 100 2.41 8.11 8.57
N PRO A 101 3.36 7.26 9.03
CA PRO A 101 3.07 5.84 9.27
C PRO A 101 1.91 5.57 10.24
N SER A 102 1.63 6.49 11.15
CA SER A 102 0.54 6.37 12.13
C SER A 102 -0.83 6.79 11.60
N ASP A 103 -0.91 7.35 10.40
CA ASP A 103 -2.17 7.89 9.84
C ASP A 103 -3.01 6.76 9.23
N LYS A 104 -3.49 5.86 10.08
CA LYS A 104 -4.35 4.75 9.69
C LYS A 104 -5.39 4.53 10.78
N TYR A 105 -6.65 4.55 10.39
CA TYR A 105 -7.77 4.44 11.32
C TYR A 105 -8.72 3.34 10.83
N TYR A 106 -9.08 2.43 11.71
CA TYR A 106 -9.98 1.33 11.38
C TYR A 106 -11.44 1.75 11.53
N ILE A 107 -12.27 1.14 10.72
CA ILE A 107 -13.71 1.39 10.69
C ILE A 107 -14.44 0.41 11.62
#